data_fffd173617a5d09c3ed8006cf4dd62bf
#
_entry.id   fffd173617a5d09c3ed8006cf4dd62bf
#
_cell.length_a   1.000
_cell.length_b   1.000
_cell.length_c   1.000
_cell.angle_alpha   90.00
_cell.angle_beta   90.00
_cell.angle_gamma   90.00
#
_symmetry.space_group_name_H-M   'P 1'
#
loop_
_entity.id
_entity.type
_entity.pdbx_description
1 polymer ?
#
loop_
_entity_poly.entity_id
_entity_poly.type
_entity_poly.pdbx_seq_one_letter_code
_entity_poly.pdbx_strand_id
1 'polypeptide(L)'
;YTSKLFYNVKKFIKNENLEQFLKDETRGEDLVYYILFIIPLLLVIMTNSTLYTGWRHLYFIYPSLLIFSINGYNIVKLNLFKNKSLSINLIIFILLIQITFTMYKFHPYQYAYFNLLAGKKAQNNFEVDYWGLSNKQAFEFILRNEKKSIINIGSAGPISLSNSLKILKIDERKRVIVTENINADFIIDNHINWHGKYKKQRYKIPKNFKIYKEIFVDEIKIVSIYKKI
;
A
#
# COMPACT_ATOMS: atom_id res chain seq x y z
N TYR A 1 -27.45 14.58 2.15
CA TYR A 1 -26.41 15.51 1.65
C TYR A 1 -26.03 15.18 0.20
N THR A 2 -25.66 13.95 -0.12
CA THR A 2 -25.32 13.56 -1.51
C THR A 2 -26.51 13.74 -2.48
N SER A 3 -27.74 13.42 -2.08
CA SER A 3 -28.93 13.73 -2.86
C SER A 3 -29.15 15.26 -2.97
N LYS A 4 -28.83 16.01 -1.93
CA LYS A 4 -28.86 17.46 -1.91
C LYS A 4 -27.74 18.08 -2.75
N LEU A 5 -26.54 17.49 -2.72
CA LEU A 5 -25.42 17.89 -3.58
C LEU A 5 -25.72 17.59 -5.07
N PHE A 6 -26.21 16.39 -5.37
CA PHE A 6 -26.66 16.03 -6.74
C PHE A 6 -27.83 16.92 -7.22
N TYR A 7 -28.76 17.23 -6.34
CA TYR A 7 -29.86 18.16 -6.63
C TYR A 7 -29.32 19.58 -6.84
N ASN A 8 -28.38 20.02 -6.00
CA ASN A 8 -27.78 21.35 -6.11
C ASN A 8 -26.89 21.48 -7.36
N VAL A 9 -26.11 20.46 -7.71
CA VAL A 9 -25.33 20.42 -8.97
C VAL A 9 -26.26 20.41 -10.18
N LYS A 10 -27.38 19.66 -10.13
CA LYS A 10 -28.38 19.63 -11.20
C LYS A 10 -29.12 20.97 -11.35
N LYS A 11 -29.36 21.67 -10.25
CA LYS A 11 -29.98 23.00 -10.21
C LYS A 11 -29.02 24.09 -10.69
N PHE A 12 -27.72 23.97 -10.35
CA PHE A 12 -26.64 24.83 -10.85
C PHE A 12 -26.48 24.74 -12.38
N ILE A 13 -26.45 23.52 -12.91
CA ILE A 13 -26.38 23.30 -14.38
C ILE A 13 -27.62 23.87 -15.07
N LYS A 14 -28.72 24.03 -14.35
CA LYS A 14 -30.00 24.37 -14.95
C LYS A 14 -30.36 25.85 -14.95
N ASN A 15 -29.89 26.74 -14.05
CA ASN A 15 -30.22 28.18 -14.07
C ASN A 15 -29.81 29.04 -12.86
N GLU A 16 -28.88 28.66 -11.96
CA GLU A 16 -28.48 29.56 -10.89
C GLU A 16 -27.16 30.30 -11.22
N ASN A 17 -27.15 31.62 -10.91
CA ASN A 17 -25.95 32.43 -11.05
C ASN A 17 -24.89 31.94 -10.07
N LEU A 18 -23.65 31.66 -10.55
CA LEU A 18 -22.52 31.16 -9.76
C LEU A 18 -22.31 31.95 -8.47
N GLU A 19 -22.49 33.29 -8.51
CA GLU A 19 -22.38 34.16 -7.33
C GLU A 19 -23.39 33.82 -6.24
N GLN A 20 -24.61 33.47 -6.62
CA GLN A 20 -25.68 33.17 -5.65
C GLN A 20 -25.48 31.79 -5.02
N PHE A 21 -24.91 30.85 -5.80
CA PHE A 21 -24.54 29.53 -5.31
C PHE A 21 -23.37 29.60 -4.30
N LEU A 22 -22.36 30.44 -4.57
CA LEU A 22 -21.18 30.61 -3.71
C LEU A 22 -21.46 31.45 -2.46
N LYS A 23 -22.54 32.27 -2.45
CA LYS A 23 -22.98 33.02 -1.28
C LYS A 23 -23.62 32.16 -0.19
N ASP A 24 -24.07 30.95 -0.52
CA ASP A 24 -24.50 29.98 0.48
C ASP A 24 -23.23 29.29 1.03
N GLU A 25 -22.75 29.71 2.17
CA GLU A 25 -21.48 29.34 2.81
C GLU A 25 -21.30 27.83 2.89
N THR A 26 -22.34 27.08 3.26
CA THR A 26 -22.32 25.61 3.35
C THR A 26 -22.22 24.91 1.98
N ARG A 27 -22.75 25.52 0.93
CA ARG A 27 -22.67 24.97 -0.44
C ARG A 27 -21.32 25.24 -1.09
N GLY A 28 -20.74 26.41 -0.78
CA GLY A 28 -19.41 26.78 -1.25
C GLY A 28 -18.34 25.84 -0.70
N GLU A 29 -18.38 25.55 0.59
CA GLU A 29 -17.45 24.60 1.23
C GLU A 29 -17.57 23.19 0.66
N ASP A 30 -18.79 22.65 0.54
CA ASP A 30 -19.03 21.32 -0.03
C ASP A 30 -18.47 21.23 -1.48
N LEU A 31 -18.63 22.27 -2.28
CA LEU A 31 -18.11 22.34 -3.64
C LEU A 31 -16.58 22.33 -3.66
N VAL A 32 -15.93 23.08 -2.77
CA VAL A 32 -14.46 23.10 -2.65
C VAL A 32 -13.94 21.72 -2.32
N TYR A 33 -14.50 21.01 -1.33
CA TYR A 33 -14.08 19.67 -1.00
C TYR A 33 -14.32 18.66 -2.14
N TYR A 34 -15.41 18.83 -2.89
CA TYR A 34 -15.70 17.99 -4.06
C TYR A 34 -14.66 18.22 -5.17
N ILE A 35 -14.32 19.46 -5.45
CA ILE A 35 -13.30 19.83 -6.44
C ILE A 35 -11.93 19.28 -6.02
N LEU A 36 -11.54 19.49 -4.76
CA LEU A 36 -10.27 19.00 -4.20
C LEU A 36 -10.15 17.47 -4.23
N PHE A 37 -11.26 16.75 -4.23
CA PHE A 37 -11.26 15.30 -4.33
C PHE A 37 -11.25 14.83 -5.79
N ILE A 38 -12.16 15.34 -6.62
CA ILE A 38 -12.40 14.82 -7.97
C ILE A 38 -11.34 15.28 -8.97
N ILE A 39 -10.96 16.57 -8.95
CA ILE A 39 -10.05 17.10 -9.97
C ILE A 39 -8.68 16.41 -9.95
N PRO A 40 -7.99 16.20 -8.82
CA PRO A 40 -6.72 15.49 -8.84
C PRO A 40 -6.81 14.06 -9.36
N LEU A 41 -7.89 13.35 -9.03
CA LEU A 41 -8.12 11.99 -9.55
C LEU A 41 -8.32 11.99 -11.07
N LEU A 42 -9.14 12.90 -11.58
CA LEU A 42 -9.35 13.04 -13.02
C LEU A 42 -8.07 13.44 -13.74
N LEU A 43 -7.28 14.36 -13.18
CA LEU A 43 -6.01 14.77 -13.78
C LEU A 43 -5.04 13.61 -13.86
N VAL A 44 -4.89 12.81 -12.81
CA VAL A 44 -4.03 11.62 -12.82
C VAL A 44 -4.45 10.63 -13.89
N ILE A 45 -5.75 10.38 -14.03
CA ILE A 45 -6.30 9.46 -15.06
C ILE A 45 -6.09 10.04 -16.47
N MET A 46 -6.43 11.29 -16.70
CA MET A 46 -6.37 11.94 -18.03
C MET A 46 -4.94 12.12 -18.52
N THR A 47 -4.01 12.47 -17.62
CA THR A 47 -2.61 12.66 -17.98
C THR A 47 -1.80 11.36 -17.98
N ASN A 48 -2.44 10.24 -17.60
CA ASN A 48 -1.78 8.93 -17.41
C ASN A 48 -0.51 9.06 -16.56
N SER A 49 -0.61 9.84 -15.48
CA SER A 49 0.52 10.20 -14.63
C SER A 49 1.14 8.98 -13.95
N THR A 50 2.47 8.89 -13.95
CA THR A 50 3.19 7.87 -13.21
C THR A 50 3.17 8.22 -11.73
N LEU A 51 2.42 7.46 -10.93
CA LEU A 51 2.38 7.59 -9.47
C LEU A 51 3.34 6.59 -8.82
N TYR A 52 3.91 6.98 -7.69
CA TYR A 52 4.57 6.02 -6.81
C TYR A 52 3.53 5.14 -6.10
N THR A 53 3.96 3.97 -5.65
CA THR A 53 3.12 3.03 -4.91
C THR A 53 2.48 3.65 -3.67
N GLY A 54 1.22 3.29 -3.44
CA GLY A 54 0.41 3.75 -2.32
C GLY A 54 -0.16 5.16 -2.50
N TRP A 55 -0.68 5.71 -1.41
CA TRP A 55 -1.37 7.01 -1.38
C TRP A 55 -0.46 8.24 -1.42
N ARG A 56 0.85 8.07 -1.51
CA ARG A 56 1.83 9.13 -1.33
C ARG A 56 1.53 10.42 -2.12
N HIS A 57 1.16 10.28 -3.39
CA HIS A 57 0.89 11.43 -4.26
C HIS A 57 -0.53 11.98 -4.12
N LEU A 58 -1.44 11.24 -3.52
CA LEU A 58 -2.85 11.60 -3.35
C LEU A 58 -3.23 11.83 -1.90
N TYR A 59 -2.27 11.88 -0.98
CA TYR A 59 -2.54 12.02 0.45
C TYR A 59 -3.30 13.32 0.80
N PHE A 60 -3.12 14.35 0.02
CA PHE A 60 -3.78 15.64 0.20
C PHE A 60 -5.29 15.62 -0.08
N ILE A 61 -5.83 14.59 -0.74
CA ILE A 61 -7.29 14.42 -0.93
C ILE A 61 -7.97 13.82 0.30
N TYR A 62 -7.19 13.33 1.28
CA TYR A 62 -7.70 12.65 2.46
C TYR A 62 -8.65 13.49 3.33
N PRO A 63 -8.41 14.82 3.57
CA PRO A 63 -9.37 15.67 4.28
C PRO A 63 -10.75 15.67 3.63
N SER A 64 -10.83 15.76 2.30
CA SER A 64 -12.11 15.71 1.57
C SER A 64 -12.81 14.36 1.76
N LEU A 65 -12.07 13.25 1.74
CA LEU A 65 -12.61 11.91 2.04
C LEU A 65 -13.21 11.83 3.44
N LEU A 66 -12.56 12.41 4.44
CA LEU A 66 -13.06 12.43 5.82
C LEU A 66 -14.38 13.20 5.92
N ILE A 67 -14.47 14.36 5.28
CA ILE A 67 -15.71 15.16 5.27
C ILE A 67 -16.84 14.38 4.59
N PHE A 68 -16.59 13.74 3.45
CA PHE A 68 -17.59 12.90 2.80
C PHE A 68 -18.00 11.70 3.66
N SER A 69 -17.07 11.10 4.40
CA SER A 69 -17.36 10.00 5.31
C SER A 69 -18.25 10.44 6.47
N ILE A 70 -17.98 11.60 7.08
CA ILE A 70 -18.80 12.17 8.15
C ILE A 70 -20.20 12.50 7.63
N ASN A 71 -20.29 13.14 6.46
CA ASN A 71 -21.58 13.46 5.84
C ASN A 71 -22.34 12.19 5.46
N GLY A 72 -21.65 11.19 4.92
CA GLY A 72 -22.21 9.88 4.62
C GLY A 72 -22.75 9.18 5.86
N TYR A 73 -22.01 9.20 6.97
CA TYR A 73 -22.47 8.66 8.26
C TYR A 73 -23.80 9.32 8.69
N ASN A 74 -23.89 10.66 8.63
CA ASN A 74 -25.09 11.38 9.01
C ASN A 74 -26.31 11.02 8.13
N ILE A 75 -26.10 10.87 6.82
CA ILE A 75 -27.15 10.48 5.87
C ILE A 75 -27.65 9.05 6.17
N VAL A 76 -26.72 8.11 6.34
CA VAL A 76 -27.05 6.71 6.65
C VAL A 76 -27.79 6.61 7.98
N LYS A 77 -27.31 7.35 9.01
CA LYS A 77 -27.96 7.41 10.32
C LYS A 77 -29.40 7.89 10.24
N LEU A 78 -29.65 8.96 9.48
CA LEU A 78 -31.00 9.54 9.36
C LEU A 78 -31.94 8.68 8.50
N ASN A 79 -31.47 8.26 7.33
CA ASN A 79 -32.33 7.63 6.31
C ASN A 79 -32.52 6.13 6.53
N LEU A 80 -31.44 5.39 6.82
CA LEU A 80 -31.48 3.93 6.95
C LEU A 80 -31.76 3.48 8.39
N PHE A 81 -31.14 4.13 9.34
CA PHE A 81 -31.30 3.75 10.76
C PHE A 81 -32.34 4.56 11.52
N LYS A 82 -33.09 5.44 10.84
CA LYS A 82 -34.15 6.27 11.46
C LYS A 82 -33.67 6.90 12.78
N ASN A 83 -32.47 7.47 12.76
CA ASN A 83 -31.77 8.07 13.90
C ASN A 83 -31.38 7.11 15.05
N LYS A 84 -31.40 5.79 14.83
CA LYS A 84 -30.88 4.80 15.79
C LYS A 84 -29.34 4.78 15.75
N SER A 85 -28.71 5.70 16.44
CA SER A 85 -27.24 5.88 16.45
C SER A 85 -26.52 4.62 16.97
N LEU A 86 -27.09 3.90 17.91
CA LEU A 86 -26.50 2.69 18.48
C LEU A 86 -26.23 1.63 17.41
N SER A 87 -27.19 1.39 16.51
CA SER A 87 -27.07 0.34 15.47
C SER A 87 -25.95 0.65 14.48
N ILE A 88 -25.84 1.90 14.00
CA ILE A 88 -24.75 2.28 13.07
C ILE A 88 -23.39 2.27 13.76
N ASN A 89 -23.33 2.74 15.03
CA ASN A 89 -22.10 2.74 15.81
C ASN A 89 -21.61 1.32 16.09
N LEU A 90 -22.53 0.36 16.32
CA LEU A 90 -22.17 -1.04 16.48
C LEU A 90 -21.55 -1.63 15.19
N ILE A 91 -22.12 -1.32 14.03
CA ILE A 91 -21.55 -1.74 12.75
C ILE A 91 -20.14 -1.17 12.58
N ILE A 92 -19.95 0.13 12.83
CA ILE A 92 -18.64 0.77 12.75
C ILE A 92 -17.66 0.09 13.73
N PHE A 93 -18.09 -0.19 14.95
CA PHE A 93 -17.26 -0.86 15.95
C PHE A 93 -16.82 -2.26 15.49
N ILE A 94 -17.72 -3.05 14.90
CA ILE A 94 -17.39 -4.37 14.32
C ILE A 94 -16.35 -4.22 13.21
N LEU A 95 -16.52 -3.23 12.30
CA LEU A 95 -15.55 -2.97 11.24
C LEU A 95 -14.17 -2.56 11.80
N LEU A 96 -14.13 -1.76 12.87
CA LEU A 96 -12.88 -1.39 13.53
C LEU A 96 -12.18 -2.60 14.16
N ILE A 97 -12.93 -3.52 14.78
CA ILE A 97 -12.37 -4.78 15.29
C ILE A 97 -11.77 -5.59 14.15
N GLN A 98 -12.49 -5.72 13.04
CA GLN A 98 -12.01 -6.44 11.86
C GLN A 98 -10.69 -5.83 11.32
N ILE A 99 -10.62 -4.50 11.20
CA ILE A 99 -9.41 -3.78 10.75
C ILE A 99 -8.26 -4.05 11.73
N THR A 100 -8.49 -3.92 13.04
CA THR A 100 -7.49 -4.17 14.08
C THR A 100 -6.95 -5.59 14.01
N PHE A 101 -7.83 -6.58 13.87
CA PHE A 101 -7.43 -7.98 13.71
C PHE A 101 -6.59 -8.19 12.44
N THR A 102 -6.98 -7.56 11.34
CA THR A 102 -6.22 -7.62 10.09
C THR A 102 -4.84 -6.98 10.25
N MET A 103 -4.75 -5.83 10.90
CA MET A 103 -3.46 -5.18 11.18
C MET A 103 -2.55 -6.06 12.05
N TYR A 104 -3.11 -6.74 13.05
CA TYR A 104 -2.37 -7.70 13.87
C TYR A 104 -1.86 -8.89 13.05
N LYS A 105 -2.73 -9.48 12.20
CA LYS A 105 -2.39 -10.62 11.33
C LYS A 105 -1.25 -10.31 10.36
N PHE A 106 -1.22 -9.08 9.83
CA PHE A 106 -0.19 -8.63 8.90
C PHE A 106 1.05 -8.04 9.56
N HIS A 107 1.08 -7.94 10.89
CA HIS A 107 2.25 -7.40 11.59
C HIS A 107 3.51 -8.26 11.38
N PRO A 108 4.69 -7.67 11.09
CA PRO A 108 4.99 -6.24 10.92
C PRO A 108 4.84 -5.72 9.48
N TYR A 109 4.18 -6.45 8.60
CA TYR A 109 4.10 -6.19 7.16
C TYR A 109 2.72 -5.67 6.73
N GLN A 110 2.11 -4.75 7.51
CA GLN A 110 0.78 -4.18 7.22
C GLN A 110 0.67 -3.56 5.83
N TYR A 111 1.77 -3.07 5.27
CA TYR A 111 1.83 -2.52 3.91
C TYR A 111 1.57 -3.57 2.81
N ALA A 112 1.70 -4.86 3.12
CA ALA A 112 1.39 -5.95 2.19
C ALA A 112 -0.11 -6.32 2.18
N TYR A 113 -0.93 -5.65 2.99
CA TYR A 113 -2.37 -5.89 3.01
C TYR A 113 -3.05 -5.30 1.77
N PHE A 114 -3.85 -6.12 1.13
CA PHE A 114 -4.77 -5.72 0.08
C PHE A 114 -6.19 -6.12 0.46
N ASN A 115 -7.14 -5.23 0.21
CA ASN A 115 -8.55 -5.52 0.49
C ASN A 115 -9.15 -6.51 -0.53
N LEU A 116 -10.38 -6.95 -0.28
CA LEU A 116 -11.07 -7.91 -1.15
C LEU A 116 -11.21 -7.44 -2.61
N LEU A 117 -11.27 -6.12 -2.85
CA LEU A 117 -11.41 -5.55 -4.20
C LEU A 117 -10.15 -5.75 -5.04
N ALA A 118 -8.97 -5.80 -4.43
CA ALA A 118 -7.73 -6.10 -5.13
C ALA A 118 -7.64 -7.56 -5.59
N GLY A 119 -8.43 -8.46 -4.99
CA GLY A 119 -8.56 -9.86 -5.35
C GLY A 119 -7.33 -10.71 -4.99
N LYS A 120 -7.46 -12.03 -5.20
CA LYS A 120 -6.41 -13.02 -4.86
C LYS A 120 -5.10 -12.85 -5.63
N LYS A 121 -5.12 -12.11 -6.76
CA LYS A 121 -3.93 -11.85 -7.59
C LYS A 121 -3.30 -10.48 -7.31
N ALA A 122 -3.61 -9.86 -6.17
CA ALA A 122 -3.06 -8.55 -5.81
C ALA A 122 -1.54 -8.50 -5.93
N GLN A 123 -0.83 -9.56 -5.49
CA GLN A 123 0.63 -9.69 -5.62
C GLN A 123 1.15 -9.68 -7.08
N ASN A 124 0.31 -9.95 -8.07
CA ASN A 124 0.70 -9.90 -9.49
C ASN A 124 0.54 -8.49 -10.09
N ASN A 125 -0.31 -7.66 -9.49
CA ASN A 125 -0.67 -6.34 -9.98
C ASN A 125 -0.05 -5.21 -9.16
N PHE A 126 0.35 -5.51 -7.92
CA PHE A 126 0.88 -4.51 -6.99
C PHE A 126 2.22 -4.97 -6.42
N GLU A 127 3.06 -4.02 -6.06
CA GLU A 127 4.31 -4.27 -5.37
C GLU A 127 4.03 -4.60 -3.90
N VAL A 128 4.56 -5.73 -3.42
CA VAL A 128 4.21 -6.28 -2.11
C VAL A 128 5.22 -5.87 -1.05
N ASP A 129 6.50 -5.76 -1.39
CA ASP A 129 7.58 -5.42 -0.45
C ASP A 129 8.47 -4.30 -1.00
N TYR A 130 7.86 -3.22 -1.45
CA TYR A 130 8.54 -2.09 -2.09
C TYR A 130 9.69 -1.50 -1.25
N TRP A 131 9.57 -1.53 0.08
CA TRP A 131 10.59 -0.97 0.98
C TRP A 131 11.62 -1.99 1.44
N GLY A 132 11.45 -3.28 1.13
CA GLY A 132 12.33 -4.35 1.56
C GLY A 132 12.35 -4.55 3.08
N LEU A 133 11.24 -4.31 3.75
CA LEU A 133 11.15 -4.53 5.21
C LEU A 133 11.33 -6.00 5.56
N SER A 134 10.95 -6.92 4.66
CA SER A 134 11.16 -8.36 4.83
C SER A 134 12.63 -8.78 4.78
N ASN A 135 13.53 -7.93 4.25
CA ASN A 135 14.96 -8.21 4.20
C ASN A 135 15.54 -8.47 5.59
N LYS A 136 15.02 -7.78 6.64
CA LYS A 136 15.43 -8.06 8.02
C LYS A 136 15.22 -9.52 8.37
N GLN A 137 14.01 -10.03 8.16
CA GLN A 137 13.67 -11.41 8.47
C GLN A 137 14.45 -12.39 7.59
N ALA A 138 14.69 -12.04 6.33
CA ALA A 138 15.51 -12.85 5.42
C ALA A 138 16.97 -12.96 5.91
N PHE A 139 17.58 -11.84 6.31
CA PHE A 139 18.92 -11.83 6.88
C PHE A 139 18.99 -12.62 8.19
N GLU A 140 18.07 -12.39 9.12
CA GLU A 140 18.02 -13.12 10.39
C GLU A 140 17.89 -14.63 10.16
N PHE A 141 17.06 -15.04 9.19
CA PHE A 141 16.92 -16.45 8.82
C PHE A 141 18.24 -17.03 8.29
N ILE A 142 18.91 -16.35 7.36
CA ILE A 142 20.20 -16.78 6.81
C ILE A 142 21.25 -16.89 7.94
N LEU A 143 21.36 -15.85 8.78
CA LEU A 143 22.36 -15.79 9.85
C LEU A 143 22.17 -16.86 10.93
N ARG A 144 20.94 -17.28 11.19
CA ARG A 144 20.64 -18.37 12.15
C ARG A 144 20.96 -19.75 11.58
N ASN A 145 20.79 -19.94 10.27
CA ASN A 145 20.94 -21.25 9.66
C ASN A 145 22.31 -21.45 8.99
N GLU A 146 23.11 -20.39 8.83
CA GLU A 146 24.44 -20.48 8.23
C GLU A 146 25.52 -20.18 9.26
N LYS A 147 26.48 -21.10 9.39
CA LYS A 147 27.57 -21.00 10.39
C LYS A 147 28.81 -20.28 9.86
N LYS A 148 28.88 -19.95 8.57
CA LYS A 148 30.02 -19.23 7.99
C LYS A 148 30.27 -17.91 8.73
N SER A 149 31.53 -17.56 8.93
CA SER A 149 31.93 -16.28 9.50
C SER A 149 31.56 -15.09 8.61
N ILE A 150 31.66 -15.30 7.29
CA ILE A 150 31.28 -14.31 6.27
C ILE A 150 30.33 -14.98 5.27
N ILE A 151 29.23 -14.29 4.98
CA ILE A 151 28.17 -14.75 4.07
C ILE A 151 27.98 -13.70 3.00
N ASN A 152 28.13 -14.11 1.74
CA ASN A 152 27.92 -13.24 0.58
C ASN A 152 26.44 -13.28 0.15
N ILE A 153 25.78 -12.13 0.12
CA ILE A 153 24.35 -12.06 -0.22
C ILE A 153 24.13 -11.10 -1.38
N GLY A 154 23.48 -11.60 -2.43
CA GLY A 154 23.05 -10.84 -3.61
C GLY A 154 21.58 -10.46 -3.56
N SER A 155 21.16 -9.61 -4.48
CA SER A 155 19.76 -9.18 -4.65
C SER A 155 19.25 -9.52 -6.05
N ALA A 156 18.04 -10.08 -6.14
CA ALA A 156 17.33 -10.22 -7.41
C ALA A 156 16.40 -9.04 -7.73
N GLY A 157 16.30 -8.06 -6.84
CA GLY A 157 15.46 -6.89 -6.97
C GLY A 157 16.22 -5.57 -6.87
N PRO A 158 15.53 -4.45 -7.07
CA PRO A 158 16.13 -3.10 -7.04
C PRO A 158 16.39 -2.59 -5.63
N ILE A 159 15.95 -3.32 -4.60
CA ILE A 159 16.11 -2.88 -3.21
C ILE A 159 17.56 -3.00 -2.77
N SER A 160 18.08 -1.91 -2.22
CA SER A 160 19.44 -1.89 -1.68
C SER A 160 19.55 -2.74 -0.42
N LEU A 161 20.15 -3.91 -0.52
CA LEU A 161 20.45 -4.77 0.63
C LEU A 161 21.41 -4.09 1.61
N SER A 162 22.34 -3.26 1.13
CA SER A 162 23.28 -2.51 1.97
C SER A 162 22.56 -1.55 2.93
N ASN A 163 21.46 -0.93 2.48
CA ASN A 163 20.63 -0.12 3.37
C ASN A 163 19.85 -0.99 4.37
N SER A 164 19.33 -2.12 3.93
CA SER A 164 18.61 -3.06 4.80
C SER A 164 19.51 -3.67 5.88
N LEU A 165 20.82 -3.85 5.62
CA LEU A 165 21.78 -4.32 6.62
C LEU A 165 21.88 -3.41 7.85
N LYS A 166 21.59 -2.12 7.72
CA LYS A 166 21.65 -1.17 8.85
C LYS A 166 20.67 -1.52 9.98
N ILE A 167 19.66 -2.33 9.68
CA ILE A 167 18.64 -2.78 10.66
C ILE A 167 19.17 -3.89 11.57
N LEU A 168 20.19 -4.63 11.13
CA LEU A 168 20.80 -5.72 11.90
C LEU A 168 21.70 -5.19 13.02
N LYS A 169 21.90 -6.02 14.05
CA LYS A 169 22.90 -5.76 15.10
C LYS A 169 24.31 -5.68 14.50
N ILE A 170 25.19 -4.94 15.15
CA ILE A 170 26.56 -4.69 14.66
C ILE A 170 27.31 -5.99 14.38
N ASP A 171 27.20 -6.97 15.28
CA ASP A 171 27.92 -8.25 15.14
C ASP A 171 27.36 -9.11 14.03
N GLU A 172 26.03 -9.12 13.83
CA GLU A 172 25.37 -9.78 12.73
C GLU A 172 25.74 -9.15 11.38
N ARG A 173 25.82 -7.81 11.35
CA ARG A 173 26.17 -7.05 10.14
C ARG A 173 27.58 -7.37 9.66
N LYS A 174 28.54 -7.58 10.56
CA LYS A 174 29.92 -7.93 10.22
C LYS A 174 30.03 -9.27 9.47
N ARG A 175 29.05 -10.16 9.60
CA ARG A 175 29.00 -11.46 8.95
C ARG A 175 28.42 -11.40 7.53
N VAL A 176 27.86 -10.29 7.09
CA VAL A 176 27.19 -10.20 5.79
C VAL A 176 27.93 -9.23 4.89
N ILE A 177 28.28 -9.71 3.69
CA ILE A 177 28.80 -8.90 2.60
C ILE A 177 27.77 -8.89 1.48
N VAL A 178 27.32 -7.68 1.08
CA VAL A 178 26.47 -7.52 -0.10
C VAL A 178 27.34 -7.55 -1.35
N THR A 179 27.01 -8.43 -2.27
CA THR A 179 27.80 -8.67 -3.48
C THR A 179 26.91 -8.89 -4.71
N GLU A 180 27.53 -8.99 -5.87
CA GLU A 180 26.85 -9.38 -7.09
C GLU A 180 26.39 -10.86 -7.02
N ASN A 181 25.29 -11.18 -7.70
CA ASN A 181 24.65 -12.49 -7.62
C ASN A 181 25.57 -13.65 -8.02
N ILE A 182 26.52 -13.43 -8.91
CA ILE A 182 27.46 -14.47 -9.35
C ILE A 182 28.38 -14.95 -8.20
N ASN A 183 28.73 -14.04 -7.30
CA ASN A 183 29.62 -14.30 -6.17
C ASN A 183 28.87 -14.57 -4.85
N ALA A 184 27.54 -14.55 -4.90
CA ALA A 184 26.72 -14.71 -3.71
C ALA A 184 26.62 -16.17 -3.26
N ASP A 185 26.51 -16.39 -1.95
CA ASP A 185 26.08 -17.65 -1.33
C ASP A 185 24.55 -17.74 -1.32
N PHE A 186 23.91 -16.58 -1.11
CA PHE A 186 22.45 -16.43 -1.08
C PHE A 186 21.99 -15.24 -1.93
N ILE A 187 20.79 -15.34 -2.46
CA ILE A 187 20.13 -14.25 -3.19
C ILE A 187 18.77 -14.00 -2.55
N ILE A 188 18.45 -12.73 -2.28
CA ILE A 188 17.16 -12.29 -1.76
C ILE A 188 16.35 -11.67 -2.90
N ASP A 189 15.10 -12.14 -3.07
CA ASP A 189 14.14 -11.64 -4.06
C ASP A 189 12.87 -11.17 -3.37
N ASN A 190 12.62 -9.85 -3.36
CA ASN A 190 11.43 -9.23 -2.77
C ASN A 190 10.22 -9.23 -3.72
N HIS A 191 10.26 -9.94 -4.82
CA HIS A 191 9.18 -10.05 -5.81
C HIS A 191 8.63 -8.71 -6.31
N ILE A 192 9.49 -7.71 -6.44
CA ILE A 192 9.10 -6.43 -7.00
C ILE A 192 8.88 -6.60 -8.49
N ASN A 193 7.62 -6.50 -8.89
CA ASN A 193 7.22 -6.57 -10.28
C ASN A 193 7.28 -5.18 -10.90
N TRP A 194 8.37 -4.89 -11.59
CA TRP A 194 8.45 -3.69 -12.40
C TRP A 194 7.52 -3.81 -13.61
N HIS A 195 6.58 -2.88 -13.71
CA HIS A 195 5.68 -2.81 -14.85
C HIS A 195 6.27 -1.94 -15.98
N GLY A 196 5.86 -2.20 -17.22
CA GLY A 196 6.25 -1.41 -18.38
C GLY A 196 7.74 -1.52 -18.74
N LYS A 197 8.37 -0.39 -19.05
CA LYS A 197 9.77 -0.32 -19.50
C LYS A 197 10.81 -0.82 -18.49
N TYR A 198 10.46 -0.87 -17.22
CA TYR A 198 11.35 -1.32 -16.14
C TYR A 198 11.32 -2.83 -15.88
N LYS A 199 10.42 -3.58 -16.54
CA LYS A 199 10.31 -5.05 -16.42
C LYS A 199 11.63 -5.80 -16.70
N LYS A 200 12.55 -5.20 -17.46
CA LYS A 200 13.85 -5.78 -17.81
C LYS A 200 14.93 -5.63 -16.71
N GLN A 201 14.67 -4.86 -15.66
CA GLN A 201 15.67 -4.56 -14.62
C GLN A 201 15.72 -5.58 -13.48
N ARG A 202 14.89 -6.63 -13.54
CA ARG A 202 15.01 -7.72 -12.58
C ARG A 202 16.30 -8.49 -12.83
N TYR A 203 17.16 -8.55 -11.81
CA TYR A 203 18.38 -9.35 -11.89
C TYR A 203 18.03 -10.84 -12.00
N LYS A 204 18.59 -11.51 -13.01
CA LYS A 204 18.37 -12.95 -13.19
C LYS A 204 19.04 -13.71 -12.06
N ILE A 205 18.29 -14.62 -11.45
CA ILE A 205 18.84 -15.59 -10.50
C ILE A 205 19.61 -16.63 -11.33
N PRO A 206 20.90 -16.89 -11.03
CA PRO A 206 21.68 -17.88 -11.76
C PRO A 206 21.09 -19.29 -11.58
N LYS A 207 21.29 -20.17 -12.58
CA LYS A 207 20.73 -21.53 -12.60
C LYS A 207 21.21 -22.42 -11.46
N ASN A 208 22.36 -22.11 -10.87
CA ASN A 208 22.97 -22.83 -9.76
C ASN A 208 22.42 -22.39 -8.38
N PHE A 209 21.30 -21.69 -8.35
CA PHE A 209 20.59 -21.33 -7.11
C PHE A 209 19.25 -22.04 -7.06
N LYS A 210 18.90 -22.52 -5.87
CA LYS A 210 17.57 -23.08 -5.57
C LYS A 210 16.89 -22.31 -4.46
N ILE A 211 15.55 -22.32 -4.46
CA ILE A 211 14.75 -21.76 -3.37
C ILE A 211 15.12 -22.48 -2.07
N TYR A 212 15.58 -21.73 -1.10
CA TYR A 212 15.95 -22.21 0.22
C TYR A 212 14.85 -21.94 1.25
N LYS A 213 14.24 -20.75 1.18
CA LYS A 213 13.14 -20.33 2.06
C LYS A 213 12.26 -19.30 1.34
N GLU A 214 10.97 -19.41 1.55
CA GLU A 214 9.99 -18.38 1.20
C GLU A 214 9.35 -17.85 2.48
N ILE A 215 9.14 -16.53 2.55
CA ILE A 215 8.50 -15.85 3.65
C ILE A 215 7.18 -15.29 3.14
N PHE A 216 6.13 -15.62 3.88
CA PHE A 216 4.76 -15.22 3.56
C PHE A 216 4.20 -14.37 4.69
N VAL A 217 3.28 -13.48 4.32
CA VAL A 217 2.35 -12.81 5.23
C VAL A 217 0.96 -13.15 4.74
N ASP A 218 0.21 -13.87 5.58
CA ASP A 218 -1.00 -14.56 5.15
C ASP A 218 -0.69 -15.48 3.95
N GLU A 219 -1.41 -15.34 2.85
CA GLU A 219 -1.15 -16.08 1.61
C GLU A 219 -0.22 -15.34 0.62
N ILE A 220 0.26 -14.15 1.00
CA ILE A 220 1.07 -13.28 0.15
C ILE A 220 2.55 -13.58 0.36
N LYS A 221 3.22 -14.02 -0.71
CA LYS A 221 4.66 -14.20 -0.70
C LYS A 221 5.37 -12.86 -0.81
N ILE A 222 6.15 -12.49 0.22
CA ILE A 222 6.82 -11.20 0.31
C ILE A 222 8.30 -11.27 -0.06
N VAL A 223 8.98 -12.38 0.25
CA VAL A 223 10.39 -12.56 -0.10
C VAL A 223 10.73 -14.03 -0.30
N SER A 224 11.60 -14.31 -1.26
CA SER A 224 12.25 -15.63 -1.44
C SER A 224 13.74 -15.52 -1.23
N ILE A 225 14.30 -16.50 -0.55
CA ILE A 225 15.73 -16.67 -0.31
C ILE A 225 16.19 -17.85 -1.18
N TYR A 226 17.16 -17.61 -2.01
CA TYR A 226 17.81 -18.64 -2.85
C TYR A 226 19.19 -18.94 -2.28
N LYS A 227 19.57 -20.21 -2.25
CA LYS A 227 20.90 -20.69 -1.83
C LYS A 227 21.62 -21.28 -3.02
N LYS A 228 22.91 -21.00 -3.13
CA LYS A 228 23.80 -21.61 -4.12
C LYS A 228 23.94 -23.11 -3.84
N ILE A 229 23.85 -23.93 -4.91
CA ILE A 229 23.97 -25.39 -4.86
C ILE A 229 25.46 -25.75 -4.98
#